data_d84e4a745471811b7c4d917320edd0a8
#
_entry.id   d84e4a745471811b7c4d917320edd0a8
#
_cell.length_a   1.000
_cell.length_b   1.000
_cell.length_c   1.000
_cell.angle_alpha   90.00
_cell.angle_beta   90.00
_cell.angle_gamma   90.00
#
_symmetry.space_group_name_H-M   'P 1'
#
loop_
_entity.id
_entity.type
_entity.pdbx_description
1 polymer ?
#
loop_
_entity_poly.entity_id
_entity_poly.type
_entity_poly.pdbx_seq_one_letter_code
_entity_poly.pdbx_strand_id
1 'polypeptide(L)'
;MGASQETSGDGDTKTANGAVYLRKKITLIHAISLTIGTIIGSGIFISPKGVLKNSGNIGLSLLIWAFSGVLSMCGALSYADLGTTIKKSGGHYIYLLETLGPVPAFLRLWAEFVMIRPANIAVVCLAFGRYLIEPLFVPCNAPAIAVKLISAIGIVVIIALNCWSVSWSANVQTVFTALKLVAIGLIIILGMMALAEGKTENFQNAFDTSSLALDKIPLAFYSGMFAFGGWFYITFVTEEIINPERNIPITVIVSLTFVTICYLLTNVSYYTVLTTNEILTSEAVAVTFADQTLEKISPLISILVAMSCFGALNGGIFASSRMLFVASREGHWPNLFSMIHIRRHTPLPALLLMMPLVFLMISIGDLYGLLNFYSFSRWLFMGLVTIGLIIHRQKHPDLPRPFKVPLIIPIVFSTMCLFIVGMSLYSDPVNTGIGCLITLSGLPVYYLTIHKQQQPQRMREISNFLTLKMQVLMEVIPQEIKTY
;
A
#
# COMPACT_ATOMS: atom_id res chain seq x y z
N MET A 1 14.39 -9.95 -64.65
CA MET A 1 15.73 -9.81 -64.02
C MET A 1 15.80 -8.46 -63.33
N GLY A 2 16.04 -8.42 -62.06
CA GLY A 2 16.23 -7.21 -61.29
C GLY A 2 15.25 -7.13 -60.12
N ALA A 3 15.55 -7.85 -59.03
CA ALA A 3 14.88 -7.72 -57.75
C ALA A 3 15.37 -6.47 -57.03
N SER A 4 14.51 -5.53 -56.72
CA SER A 4 14.76 -4.42 -55.82
C SER A 4 14.31 -4.83 -54.40
N GLN A 5 15.27 -5.00 -53.51
CA GLN A 5 15.09 -5.13 -52.08
C GLN A 5 14.56 -3.81 -51.51
N GLU A 6 13.39 -3.87 -50.91
CA GLU A 6 12.88 -2.82 -50.02
C GLU A 6 13.63 -2.88 -48.68
N THR A 7 14.44 -1.87 -48.43
CA THR A 7 14.96 -1.57 -47.08
C THR A 7 13.91 -0.77 -46.32
N SER A 8 13.07 -1.46 -45.57
CA SER A 8 12.20 -0.85 -44.54
C SER A 8 12.95 -0.88 -43.19
N GLY A 9 13.08 0.27 -42.54
CA GLY A 9 13.31 0.32 -41.11
C GLY A 9 14.56 1.04 -40.61
N ASP A 10 14.62 2.35 -40.77
CA ASP A 10 15.51 3.16 -39.90
C ASP A 10 15.04 4.62 -39.73
N GLY A 11 13.71 4.86 -39.79
CA GLY A 11 13.14 6.20 -39.67
C GLY A 11 12.65 6.60 -38.27
N ASP A 12 12.31 5.63 -37.39
CA ASP A 12 11.65 5.90 -36.12
C ASP A 12 12.56 6.00 -34.89
N THR A 13 13.85 5.74 -35.01
CA THR A 13 14.76 5.72 -33.85
C THR A 13 15.41 7.09 -33.56
N LYS A 14 15.31 8.09 -34.43
CA LYS A 14 16.00 9.37 -34.23
C LYS A 14 15.18 10.48 -33.55
N THR A 15 13.85 10.37 -33.48
CA THR A 15 13.01 11.38 -32.83
C THR A 15 12.76 11.13 -31.33
N ALA A 16 13.19 9.97 -30.79
CA ALA A 16 12.95 9.56 -29.39
C ALA A 16 14.05 9.97 -28.39
N ASN A 17 15.16 10.55 -28.83
CA ASN A 17 16.32 10.79 -27.95
C ASN A 17 16.21 12.02 -27.03
N GLY A 18 15.13 12.80 -27.09
CA GLY A 18 14.87 13.94 -26.20
C GLY A 18 13.58 13.85 -25.40
N ALA A 19 12.69 12.91 -25.72
CA ALA A 19 11.40 12.83 -25.09
C ALA A 19 11.44 12.02 -23.77
N VAL A 20 10.97 12.63 -22.67
CA VAL A 20 10.83 11.98 -21.37
C VAL A 20 9.51 11.20 -21.35
N TYR A 21 9.57 9.88 -21.52
CA TYR A 21 8.42 8.97 -21.43
C TYR A 21 8.74 7.73 -20.59
N LEU A 22 7.69 7.05 -20.08
CA LEU A 22 7.84 5.82 -19.30
C LEU A 22 8.25 4.65 -20.20
N ARG A 23 9.48 4.17 -20.07
CA ARG A 23 10.01 3.07 -20.88
C ARG A 23 9.64 1.72 -20.27
N LYS A 24 9.27 0.73 -21.08
CA LYS A 24 9.06 -0.67 -20.66
C LYS A 24 10.38 -1.30 -20.23
N LYS A 25 10.65 -1.30 -18.93
CA LYS A 25 11.90 -1.82 -18.34
C LYS A 25 11.70 -2.89 -17.27
N ILE A 26 10.46 -3.07 -16.77
CA ILE A 26 10.16 -3.99 -15.68
C ILE A 26 10.00 -5.39 -16.23
N THR A 27 11.00 -6.26 -15.99
CA THR A 27 10.94 -7.70 -16.30
C THR A 27 10.11 -8.45 -15.25
N LEU A 28 9.80 -9.74 -15.50
CA LEU A 28 9.05 -10.58 -14.55
C LEU A 28 9.74 -10.66 -13.18
N ILE A 29 11.06 -10.84 -13.14
CA ILE A 29 11.81 -10.92 -11.87
C ILE A 29 11.75 -9.60 -11.11
N HIS A 30 11.91 -8.47 -11.82
CA HIS A 30 11.77 -7.15 -11.20
C HIS A 30 10.35 -6.91 -10.69
N ALA A 31 9.32 -7.35 -11.41
CA ALA A 31 7.92 -7.24 -11.01
C ALA A 31 7.63 -8.05 -9.74
N ILE A 32 8.12 -9.31 -9.66
CA ILE A 32 8.00 -10.18 -8.47
C ILE A 32 8.73 -9.54 -7.28
N SER A 33 9.97 -9.11 -7.46
CA SER A 33 10.75 -8.46 -6.40
C SER A 33 10.11 -7.18 -5.90
N LEU A 34 9.58 -6.35 -6.80
CA LEU A 34 8.85 -5.13 -6.48
C LEU A 34 7.59 -5.46 -5.66
N THR A 35 6.82 -6.45 -6.09
CA THR A 35 5.57 -6.83 -5.43
C THR A 35 5.82 -7.44 -4.06
N ILE A 36 6.76 -8.38 -3.92
CA ILE A 36 7.17 -8.92 -2.62
C ILE A 36 7.69 -7.78 -1.73
N GLY A 37 8.56 -6.93 -2.26
CA GLY A 37 9.11 -5.79 -1.52
C GLY A 37 8.09 -4.75 -1.08
N THR A 38 6.96 -4.60 -1.77
CA THR A 38 5.87 -3.70 -1.38
C THR A 38 4.87 -4.35 -0.43
N ILE A 39 4.63 -5.66 -0.51
CA ILE A 39 3.76 -6.39 0.42
C ILE A 39 4.49 -6.61 1.74
N ILE A 40 5.68 -7.20 1.71
CA ILE A 40 6.51 -7.36 2.91
C ILE A 40 7.02 -5.98 3.34
N GLY A 41 6.31 -5.39 4.28
CA GLY A 41 6.61 -4.08 4.84
C GLY A 41 6.64 -4.12 6.36
N SER A 42 6.09 -3.09 6.98
CA SER A 42 5.89 -2.99 8.42
C SER A 42 4.75 -3.88 8.94
N GLY A 43 3.82 -4.29 8.06
CA GLY A 43 2.58 -4.94 8.45
C GLY A 43 2.76 -6.20 9.26
N ILE A 44 3.66 -7.10 8.87
CA ILE A 44 3.93 -8.36 9.59
C ILE A 44 4.50 -8.16 11.00
N PHE A 45 5.13 -7.01 11.25
CA PHE A 45 5.68 -6.67 12.56
C PHE A 45 4.69 -5.88 13.44
N ILE A 46 3.69 -5.22 12.83
CA ILE A 46 2.68 -4.40 13.51
C ILE A 46 1.41 -5.21 13.80
N SER A 47 0.94 -5.96 12.80
CA SER A 47 -0.39 -6.58 12.80
C SER A 47 -0.57 -7.78 13.74
N PRO A 48 0.45 -8.58 14.11
CA PRO A 48 0.23 -9.76 14.95
C PRO A 48 -0.53 -9.47 16.25
N LYS A 49 -0.15 -8.40 16.98
CA LYS A 49 -0.87 -7.94 18.18
C LYS A 49 -2.34 -7.57 17.86
N GLY A 50 -2.56 -6.83 16.78
CA GLY A 50 -3.90 -6.40 16.37
C GLY A 50 -4.80 -7.56 15.97
N VAL A 51 -4.28 -8.53 15.23
CA VAL A 51 -5.02 -9.75 14.84
C VAL A 51 -5.35 -10.58 16.08
N LEU A 52 -4.38 -10.86 16.95
CA LEU A 52 -4.56 -11.66 18.15
C LEU A 52 -5.54 -11.01 19.14
N LYS A 53 -5.42 -9.69 19.36
CA LYS A 53 -6.30 -8.92 20.23
C LYS A 53 -7.77 -9.01 19.82
N ASN A 54 -8.03 -8.97 18.51
CA ASN A 54 -9.40 -8.95 17.99
C ASN A 54 -9.92 -10.37 17.64
N SER A 55 -9.06 -11.38 17.50
CA SER A 55 -9.45 -12.78 17.30
C SER A 55 -9.69 -13.54 18.60
N GLY A 56 -9.06 -13.11 19.70
CA GLY A 56 -9.20 -13.69 21.02
C GLY A 56 -8.39 -14.95 21.29
N ASN A 57 -7.92 -15.68 20.27
CA ASN A 57 -7.11 -16.88 20.44
C ASN A 57 -6.14 -17.12 19.27
N ILE A 58 -5.12 -17.95 19.52
CA ILE A 58 -4.03 -18.24 18.56
C ILE A 58 -4.55 -18.95 17.32
N GLY A 59 -5.43 -19.95 17.47
CA GLY A 59 -5.93 -20.75 16.36
C GLY A 59 -6.73 -19.90 15.37
N LEU A 60 -7.66 -19.07 15.87
CA LEU A 60 -8.43 -18.16 15.03
C LEU A 60 -7.54 -17.07 14.40
N SER A 61 -6.53 -16.60 15.14
CA SER A 61 -5.55 -15.65 14.59
C SER A 61 -4.82 -16.23 13.37
N LEU A 62 -4.32 -17.47 13.45
CA LEU A 62 -3.68 -18.14 12.32
C LEU A 62 -4.64 -18.36 11.14
N LEU A 63 -5.90 -18.72 11.42
CA LEU A 63 -6.93 -18.82 10.38
C LEU A 63 -7.17 -17.47 9.69
N ILE A 64 -7.26 -16.38 10.45
CA ILE A 64 -7.42 -15.03 9.89
C ILE A 64 -6.22 -14.65 9.01
N TRP A 65 -4.99 -15.00 9.39
CA TRP A 65 -3.81 -14.80 8.56
C TRP A 65 -3.88 -15.59 7.25
N ALA A 66 -4.29 -16.87 7.30
CA ALA A 66 -4.47 -17.70 6.11
C ALA A 66 -5.57 -17.15 5.20
N PHE A 67 -6.74 -16.83 5.75
CA PHE A 67 -7.86 -16.26 5.00
C PHE A 67 -7.53 -14.88 4.43
N SER A 68 -6.80 -14.04 5.14
CA SER A 68 -6.34 -12.75 4.63
C SER A 68 -5.42 -12.91 3.40
N GLY A 69 -4.57 -13.93 3.39
CA GLY A 69 -3.75 -14.28 2.23
C GLY A 69 -4.58 -14.74 1.03
N VAL A 70 -5.54 -15.65 1.26
CA VAL A 70 -6.46 -16.14 0.22
C VAL A 70 -7.33 -15.00 -0.33
N LEU A 71 -7.88 -14.16 0.55
CA LEU A 71 -8.71 -13.02 0.16
C LEU A 71 -7.90 -12.00 -0.65
N SER A 72 -6.68 -11.71 -0.23
CA SER A 72 -5.76 -10.85 -0.98
C SER A 72 -5.43 -11.43 -2.36
N MET A 73 -5.27 -12.75 -2.47
CA MET A 73 -5.09 -13.45 -3.76
C MET A 73 -6.32 -13.27 -4.66
N CYS A 74 -7.53 -13.44 -4.14
CA CYS A 74 -8.77 -13.21 -4.91
C CYS A 74 -8.86 -11.77 -5.44
N GLY A 75 -8.54 -10.79 -4.59
CA GLY A 75 -8.48 -9.39 -5.00
C GLY A 75 -7.43 -9.13 -6.07
N ALA A 76 -6.23 -9.63 -5.87
CA ALA A 76 -5.11 -9.42 -6.76
C ALA A 76 -5.30 -10.08 -8.15
N LEU A 77 -5.91 -11.28 -8.21
CA LEU A 77 -6.30 -11.93 -9.46
C LEU A 77 -7.37 -11.11 -10.20
N SER A 78 -8.35 -10.57 -9.49
CA SER A 78 -9.37 -9.68 -10.07
C SER A 78 -8.76 -8.40 -10.65
N TYR A 79 -7.75 -7.84 -9.98
CA TYR A 79 -7.00 -6.69 -10.47
C TYR A 79 -6.08 -7.04 -11.65
N ALA A 80 -5.54 -8.26 -11.68
CA ALA A 80 -4.76 -8.74 -12.81
C ALA A 80 -5.63 -8.86 -14.09
N ASP A 81 -6.88 -9.30 -13.98
CA ASP A 81 -7.85 -9.30 -15.07
C ASP A 81 -8.09 -7.88 -15.61
N LEU A 82 -8.37 -6.91 -14.71
CA LEU A 82 -8.51 -5.51 -15.11
C LEU A 82 -7.22 -4.94 -15.71
N GLY A 83 -6.06 -5.22 -15.11
CA GLY A 83 -4.76 -4.69 -15.56
C GLY A 83 -4.30 -5.24 -16.91
N THR A 84 -4.71 -6.46 -17.26
CA THR A 84 -4.44 -7.03 -18.59
C THR A 84 -5.42 -6.54 -19.65
N THR A 85 -6.64 -6.17 -19.25
CA THR A 85 -7.69 -5.66 -20.12
C THR A 85 -7.56 -4.14 -20.31
N ILE A 86 -7.38 -3.39 -19.23
CA ILE A 86 -7.21 -1.93 -19.21
C ILE A 86 -5.72 -1.64 -19.04
N LYS A 87 -5.01 -1.45 -20.18
CA LYS A 87 -3.55 -1.32 -20.22
C LYS A 87 -3.04 0.07 -19.76
N LYS A 88 -3.85 0.84 -19.03
CA LYS A 88 -3.50 2.16 -18.50
C LYS A 88 -2.95 2.04 -17.08
N SER A 89 -1.90 2.79 -16.77
CA SER A 89 -1.39 2.97 -15.40
C SER A 89 -2.34 3.81 -14.56
N GLY A 90 -2.34 3.63 -13.23
CA GLY A 90 -3.20 4.38 -12.30
C GLY A 90 -4.07 3.50 -11.38
N GLY A 91 -4.04 2.17 -11.56
CA GLY A 91 -4.65 1.19 -10.65
C GLY A 91 -6.12 1.45 -10.33
N HIS A 92 -6.44 1.49 -9.05
CA HIS A 92 -7.83 1.67 -8.56
C HIS A 92 -8.59 2.81 -9.22
N TYR A 93 -7.93 3.97 -9.39
CA TYR A 93 -8.55 5.16 -9.96
C TYR A 93 -9.00 4.94 -11.40
N ILE A 94 -8.10 4.45 -12.25
CA ILE A 94 -8.40 4.20 -13.66
C ILE A 94 -9.44 3.08 -13.81
N TYR A 95 -9.35 2.03 -12.99
CA TYR A 95 -10.35 0.94 -13.05
C TYR A 95 -11.75 1.41 -12.67
N LEU A 96 -11.88 2.24 -11.63
CA LEU A 96 -13.17 2.84 -11.28
C LEU A 96 -13.67 3.79 -12.35
N LEU A 97 -12.78 4.59 -12.94
CA LEU A 97 -13.14 5.54 -14.00
C LEU A 97 -13.72 4.83 -15.24
N GLU A 98 -13.05 3.78 -15.69
CA GLU A 98 -13.45 3.03 -16.89
C GLU A 98 -14.67 2.10 -16.64
N THR A 99 -14.86 1.62 -15.41
CA THR A 99 -15.93 0.64 -15.12
C THR A 99 -17.19 1.24 -14.53
N LEU A 100 -17.07 2.17 -13.58
CA LEU A 100 -18.17 2.76 -12.81
C LEU A 100 -18.37 4.27 -13.09
N GLY A 101 -17.40 4.90 -13.77
CA GLY A 101 -17.48 6.30 -14.14
C GLY A 101 -16.76 7.27 -13.18
N PRO A 102 -16.88 8.60 -13.46
CA PRO A 102 -16.03 9.61 -12.84
C PRO A 102 -16.30 9.85 -11.35
N VAL A 103 -17.53 9.71 -10.88
CA VAL A 103 -17.88 10.00 -9.47
C VAL A 103 -17.21 9.02 -8.50
N PRO A 104 -17.34 7.68 -8.63
CA PRO A 104 -16.62 6.74 -7.77
C PRO A 104 -15.10 6.85 -7.89
N ALA A 105 -14.60 7.12 -9.09
CA ALA A 105 -13.16 7.33 -9.31
C ALA A 105 -12.65 8.55 -8.55
N PHE A 106 -13.38 9.67 -8.60
CA PHE A 106 -13.03 10.86 -7.85
C PHE A 106 -13.12 10.68 -6.33
N LEU A 107 -14.17 10.03 -5.84
CA LEU A 107 -14.30 9.73 -4.41
C LEU A 107 -13.14 8.84 -3.90
N ARG A 108 -12.71 7.88 -4.70
CA ARG A 108 -11.54 7.08 -4.40
C ARG A 108 -10.28 7.94 -4.32
N LEU A 109 -10.10 8.84 -5.29
CA LEU A 109 -8.99 9.77 -5.34
C LEU A 109 -8.98 10.69 -4.12
N TRP A 110 -10.13 11.28 -3.79
CA TRP A 110 -10.32 12.14 -2.63
C TRP A 110 -9.97 11.42 -1.32
N ALA A 111 -10.57 10.25 -1.09
CA ALA A 111 -10.28 9.43 0.09
C ALA A 111 -8.80 9.02 0.17
N GLU A 112 -8.17 8.69 -0.96
CA GLU A 112 -6.75 8.30 -1.01
C GLU A 112 -5.85 9.42 -0.52
N PHE A 113 -6.05 10.66 -0.98
CA PHE A 113 -5.14 11.77 -0.67
C PHE A 113 -5.44 12.46 0.64
N VAL A 114 -6.71 12.56 1.02
CA VAL A 114 -7.09 13.26 2.25
C VAL A 114 -6.93 12.36 3.48
N MET A 115 -7.14 11.05 3.34
CA MET A 115 -7.24 10.13 4.46
C MET A 115 -6.37 8.88 4.33
N ILE A 116 -6.58 8.05 3.30
CA ILE A 116 -5.99 6.71 3.23
C ILE A 116 -4.46 6.79 3.22
N ARG A 117 -3.91 7.63 2.34
CA ARG A 117 -2.45 7.73 2.18
C ARG A 117 -1.77 8.38 3.37
N PRO A 118 -2.20 9.57 3.85
CA PRO A 118 -1.58 10.18 5.03
C PRO A 118 -1.65 9.30 6.26
N ALA A 119 -2.80 8.65 6.53
CA ALA A 119 -2.95 7.75 7.67
C ALA A 119 -2.08 6.50 7.55
N ASN A 120 -2.02 5.87 6.36
CA ASN A 120 -1.15 4.72 6.12
C ASN A 120 0.33 5.07 6.32
N ILE A 121 0.79 6.21 5.80
CA ILE A 121 2.16 6.69 6.00
C ILE A 121 2.40 6.94 7.49
N ALA A 122 1.47 7.58 8.21
CA ALA A 122 1.59 7.84 9.64
C ALA A 122 1.71 6.54 10.46
N VAL A 123 0.88 5.51 10.15
CA VAL A 123 0.97 4.19 10.79
C VAL A 123 2.37 3.58 10.63
N VAL A 124 2.90 3.59 9.42
CA VAL A 124 4.22 3.01 9.15
C VAL A 124 5.35 3.85 9.76
N CYS A 125 5.21 5.19 9.79
CA CYS A 125 6.15 6.08 10.48
C CYS A 125 6.16 5.86 11.98
N LEU A 126 4.99 5.71 12.61
CA LEU A 126 4.87 5.41 14.04
C LEU A 126 5.52 4.06 14.38
N ALA A 127 5.33 3.05 13.53
CA ALA A 127 6.02 1.79 13.68
C ALA A 127 7.55 1.94 13.53
N PHE A 128 8.02 2.65 12.51
CA PHE A 128 9.44 2.96 12.35
C PHE A 128 10.02 3.61 13.60
N GLY A 129 9.36 4.67 14.11
CA GLY A 129 9.81 5.37 15.32
C GLY A 129 9.80 4.45 16.54
N ARG A 130 8.79 3.61 16.71
CA ARG A 130 8.70 2.64 17.81
C ARG A 130 9.86 1.65 17.77
N TYR A 131 10.03 0.93 16.66
CA TYR A 131 11.09 -0.08 16.51
C TYR A 131 12.50 0.48 16.60
N LEU A 132 12.71 1.74 16.22
CA LEU A 132 14.03 2.36 16.33
C LEU A 132 14.39 2.76 17.76
N ILE A 133 13.40 3.18 18.57
CA ILE A 133 13.67 3.74 19.91
C ILE A 133 13.44 2.74 21.05
N GLU A 134 12.53 1.78 20.90
CA GLU A 134 12.15 0.83 21.95
C GLU A 134 13.34 0.11 22.59
N PRO A 135 14.34 -0.37 21.83
CA PRO A 135 15.51 -1.06 22.41
C PRO A 135 16.34 -0.22 23.37
N LEU A 136 16.24 1.12 23.27
CA LEU A 136 16.98 2.04 24.15
C LEU A 136 16.30 2.23 25.51
N PHE A 137 15.04 1.81 25.64
CA PHE A 137 14.25 2.01 26.86
C PHE A 137 13.95 0.69 27.61
N VAL A 138 14.33 -0.46 27.11
CA VAL A 138 14.14 -1.76 27.80
C VAL A 138 14.75 -1.71 29.19
N PRO A 139 14.01 -2.12 30.26
CA PRO A 139 12.71 -2.79 30.30
C PRO A 139 11.48 -1.85 30.31
N CYS A 140 11.65 -0.53 30.23
CA CYS A 140 10.57 0.43 30.19
C CYS A 140 10.06 0.64 28.76
N ASN A 141 8.80 1.13 28.60
CA ASN A 141 8.28 1.52 27.30
C ASN A 141 8.81 2.89 26.88
N ALA A 142 9.09 3.05 25.59
CA ALA A 142 9.52 4.34 25.06
C ALA A 142 8.40 5.41 25.17
N PRO A 143 8.71 6.66 25.56
CA PRO A 143 7.74 7.74 25.62
C PRO A 143 7.07 7.99 24.26
N ALA A 144 5.75 8.16 24.23
CA ALA A 144 5.00 8.39 23.00
C ALA A 144 5.49 9.61 22.21
N ILE A 145 5.91 10.67 22.91
CA ILE A 145 6.46 11.88 22.28
C ILE A 145 7.76 11.58 21.53
N ALA A 146 8.65 10.76 22.09
CA ALA A 146 9.90 10.39 21.44
C ALA A 146 9.65 9.57 20.18
N VAL A 147 8.69 8.62 20.22
CA VAL A 147 8.27 7.85 19.05
C VAL A 147 7.74 8.78 17.95
N LYS A 148 6.85 9.73 18.29
CA LYS A 148 6.29 10.69 17.33
C LYS A 148 7.36 11.60 16.71
N LEU A 149 8.34 12.07 17.49
CA LEU A 149 9.44 12.89 16.98
C LEU A 149 10.34 12.14 16.01
N ILE A 150 10.73 10.90 16.34
CA ILE A 150 11.53 10.06 15.44
C ILE A 150 10.76 9.73 14.17
N SER A 151 9.45 9.48 14.27
CA SER A 151 8.57 9.28 13.13
C SER A 151 8.54 10.51 12.22
N ALA A 152 8.45 11.70 12.79
CA ALA A 152 8.48 12.96 12.06
C ALA A 152 9.82 13.20 11.35
N ILE A 153 10.95 12.91 12.00
CA ILE A 153 12.26 12.97 11.37
C ILE A 153 12.36 11.97 10.23
N GLY A 154 11.91 10.73 10.44
CA GLY A 154 11.92 9.68 9.43
C GLY A 154 11.20 10.08 8.14
N ILE A 155 9.98 10.66 8.25
CA ILE A 155 9.24 11.10 7.07
C ILE A 155 9.93 12.25 6.34
N VAL A 156 10.54 13.20 7.05
CA VAL A 156 11.30 14.29 6.42
C VAL A 156 12.47 13.75 5.62
N VAL A 157 13.23 12.81 6.18
CA VAL A 157 14.37 12.18 5.50
C VAL A 157 13.92 11.46 4.23
N ILE A 158 12.84 10.66 4.31
CA ILE A 158 12.34 9.92 3.14
C ILE A 158 11.85 10.86 2.04
N ILE A 159 11.12 11.91 2.39
CA ILE A 159 10.63 12.88 1.41
C ILE A 159 11.82 13.61 0.78
N ALA A 160 12.81 14.03 1.57
CA ALA A 160 14.03 14.65 1.06
C ALA A 160 14.76 13.73 0.05
N LEU A 161 14.88 12.42 0.35
CA LEU A 161 15.47 11.43 -0.56
C LEU A 161 14.69 11.31 -1.86
N ASN A 162 13.35 11.25 -1.80
CA ASN A 162 12.48 11.15 -2.98
C ASN A 162 12.47 12.43 -3.82
N CYS A 163 12.62 13.59 -3.18
CA CYS A 163 12.76 14.88 -3.87
C CYS A 163 14.13 15.01 -4.55
N TRP A 164 15.17 14.43 -3.96
CA TRP A 164 16.55 14.55 -4.46
C TRP A 164 16.81 13.75 -5.72
N SER A 165 16.45 12.45 -5.73
CA SER A 165 16.76 11.58 -6.86
C SER A 165 15.90 10.31 -6.87
N VAL A 166 15.27 10.05 -8.03
CA VAL A 166 14.54 8.81 -8.29
C VAL A 166 15.45 7.58 -8.23
N SER A 167 16.65 7.66 -8.78
CA SER A 167 17.62 6.54 -8.80
C SER A 167 18.11 6.17 -7.41
N TRP A 168 18.40 7.16 -6.55
CA TRP A 168 18.77 6.92 -5.15
C TRP A 168 17.65 6.27 -4.37
N SER A 169 16.42 6.75 -4.53
CA SER A 169 15.24 6.15 -3.90
C SER A 169 15.05 4.68 -4.31
N ALA A 170 15.26 4.35 -5.58
CA ALA A 170 15.18 2.97 -6.08
C ALA A 170 16.28 2.05 -5.53
N ASN A 171 17.52 2.52 -5.46
CA ASN A 171 18.63 1.75 -4.88
C ASN A 171 18.42 1.48 -3.39
N VAL A 172 18.03 2.51 -2.64
CA VAL A 172 17.66 2.41 -1.22
C VAL A 172 16.54 1.38 -1.03
N GLN A 173 15.53 1.39 -1.89
CA GLN A 173 14.44 0.41 -1.86
C GLN A 173 14.94 -1.03 -2.01
N THR A 174 15.88 -1.29 -2.92
CA THR A 174 16.45 -2.62 -3.15
C THR A 174 17.19 -3.15 -1.91
N VAL A 175 18.03 -2.30 -1.31
CA VAL A 175 18.76 -2.65 -0.08
C VAL A 175 17.79 -2.98 1.07
N PHE A 176 16.80 -2.12 1.29
CA PHE A 176 15.82 -2.35 2.35
C PHE A 176 14.92 -3.56 2.09
N THR A 177 14.66 -3.92 0.84
CA THR A 177 13.95 -5.15 0.51
C THR A 177 14.77 -6.39 0.89
N ALA A 178 16.07 -6.38 0.65
CA ALA A 178 16.94 -7.48 1.11
C ALA A 178 16.98 -7.57 2.65
N LEU A 179 17.14 -6.44 3.35
CA LEU A 179 17.19 -6.40 4.82
C LEU A 179 15.89 -6.91 5.46
N LYS A 180 14.71 -6.58 4.92
CA LYS A 180 13.44 -7.09 5.46
C LYS A 180 13.26 -8.59 5.27
N LEU A 181 13.75 -9.16 4.17
CA LEU A 181 13.73 -10.60 3.95
C LEU A 181 14.66 -11.33 4.94
N VAL A 182 15.82 -10.74 5.25
CA VAL A 182 16.72 -11.25 6.29
C VAL A 182 16.03 -11.22 7.65
N ALA A 183 15.36 -10.11 8.02
CA ALA A 183 14.66 -9.99 9.30
C ALA A 183 13.58 -11.08 9.47
N ILE A 184 12.74 -11.28 8.46
CA ILE A 184 11.69 -12.31 8.48
C ILE A 184 12.32 -13.71 8.50
N GLY A 185 13.35 -13.94 7.70
CA GLY A 185 14.07 -15.22 7.67
C GLY A 185 14.66 -15.59 9.04
N LEU A 186 15.27 -14.63 9.75
CA LEU A 186 15.78 -14.84 11.11
C LEU A 186 14.66 -15.22 12.09
N ILE A 187 13.54 -14.50 12.08
CA ILE A 187 12.40 -14.79 12.96
C ILE A 187 11.86 -16.21 12.68
N ILE A 188 11.68 -16.57 11.41
CA ILE A 188 11.19 -17.90 11.03
C ILE A 188 12.16 -18.99 11.46
N ILE A 189 13.45 -18.85 11.19
CA ILE A 189 14.46 -19.85 11.54
C ILE A 189 14.49 -20.07 13.06
N LEU A 190 14.56 -19.00 13.85
CA LEU A 190 14.61 -19.09 15.31
C LEU A 190 13.33 -19.70 15.91
N GLY A 191 12.17 -19.29 15.42
CA GLY A 191 10.90 -19.85 15.88
C GLY A 191 10.72 -21.32 15.50
N MET A 192 11.15 -21.71 14.29
CA MET A 192 11.11 -23.11 13.87
C MET A 192 12.11 -23.97 14.62
N MET A 193 13.27 -23.44 15.01
CA MET A 193 14.21 -24.12 15.91
C MET A 193 13.57 -24.35 17.28
N ALA A 194 12.95 -23.34 17.87
CA ALA A 194 12.23 -23.46 19.13
C ALA A 194 11.08 -24.49 19.07
N LEU A 195 10.37 -24.54 17.94
CA LEU A 195 9.33 -25.55 17.70
C LEU A 195 9.92 -26.96 17.62
N ALA A 196 11.07 -27.13 16.94
CA ALA A 196 11.77 -28.40 16.84
C ALA A 196 12.33 -28.87 18.20
N GLU A 197 12.64 -27.97 19.12
CA GLU A 197 13.00 -28.26 20.52
C GLU A 197 11.79 -28.70 21.37
N GLY A 198 10.58 -28.71 20.82
CA GLY A 198 9.35 -29.15 21.47
C GLY A 198 8.58 -28.08 22.25
N LYS A 199 8.86 -26.80 22.02
CA LYS A 199 8.09 -25.69 22.64
C LYS A 199 6.71 -25.56 21.97
N THR A 200 5.75 -26.37 22.43
CA THR A 200 4.37 -26.41 21.89
C THR A 200 3.32 -26.03 22.92
N GLU A 201 3.72 -25.62 24.12
CA GLU A 201 2.83 -25.35 25.24
C GLU A 201 1.75 -24.30 24.92
N ASN A 202 2.13 -23.24 24.20
CA ASN A 202 1.23 -22.14 23.83
C ASN A 202 0.11 -22.56 22.85
N PHE A 203 0.27 -23.70 22.16
CA PHE A 203 -0.72 -24.24 21.22
C PHE A 203 -1.74 -25.18 21.86
N GLN A 204 -1.55 -25.63 23.11
CA GLN A 204 -2.45 -26.61 23.77
C GLN A 204 -3.88 -26.12 23.87
N ASN A 205 -4.11 -24.80 24.05
CA ASN A 205 -5.44 -24.16 24.10
C ASN A 205 -5.63 -23.16 22.96
N ALA A 206 -5.11 -23.47 21.75
CA ALA A 206 -5.09 -22.55 20.62
C ALA A 206 -6.49 -22.07 20.17
N PHE A 207 -7.55 -22.85 20.44
CA PHE A 207 -8.94 -22.55 20.07
C PHE A 207 -9.84 -22.29 21.29
N ASP A 208 -9.28 -21.81 22.41
CA ASP A 208 -10.09 -21.42 23.55
C ASP A 208 -11.05 -20.27 23.16
N THR A 209 -12.34 -20.49 23.35
CA THR A 209 -13.42 -19.58 22.99
C THR A 209 -13.80 -18.61 24.10
N SER A 210 -13.17 -18.67 25.26
CA SER A 210 -13.52 -17.85 26.44
C SER A 210 -13.37 -16.34 26.18
N SER A 211 -12.44 -15.95 25.31
CA SER A 211 -12.16 -14.55 24.93
C SER A 211 -12.69 -14.16 23.55
N LEU A 212 -13.51 -15.01 22.92
CA LEU A 212 -13.99 -14.79 21.56
C LEU A 212 -15.07 -13.69 21.50
N ALA A 213 -14.80 -12.62 20.77
CA ALA A 213 -15.73 -11.55 20.47
C ALA A 213 -15.98 -11.49 18.95
N LEU A 214 -17.10 -12.08 18.50
CA LEU A 214 -17.43 -12.19 17.06
C LEU A 214 -17.56 -10.82 16.38
N ASP A 215 -17.99 -9.80 17.10
CA ASP A 215 -18.12 -8.41 16.64
C ASP A 215 -16.76 -7.78 16.30
N LYS A 216 -15.65 -8.28 16.86
CA LYS A 216 -14.29 -7.78 16.62
C LYS A 216 -13.53 -8.48 15.48
N ILE A 217 -14.06 -9.57 14.95
CA ILE A 217 -13.44 -10.31 13.84
C ILE A 217 -13.14 -9.42 12.62
N PRO A 218 -14.01 -8.48 12.18
CA PRO A 218 -13.70 -7.56 11.10
C PRO A 218 -12.47 -6.69 11.36
N LEU A 219 -12.25 -6.27 12.60
CA LEU A 219 -11.06 -5.50 12.99
C LEU A 219 -9.78 -6.36 12.97
N ALA A 220 -9.92 -7.66 13.29
CA ALA A 220 -8.83 -8.62 13.11
C ALA A 220 -8.45 -8.76 11.62
N PHE A 221 -9.45 -8.84 10.73
CA PHE A 221 -9.20 -8.83 9.29
C PHE A 221 -8.57 -7.52 8.81
N TYR A 222 -8.98 -6.34 9.32
CA TYR A 222 -8.31 -5.08 8.96
C TYR A 222 -6.83 -5.11 9.32
N SER A 223 -6.48 -5.61 10.50
CA SER A 223 -5.10 -5.77 10.94
C SER A 223 -4.33 -6.76 10.06
N GLY A 224 -4.90 -7.93 9.77
CA GLY A 224 -4.29 -8.95 8.91
C GLY A 224 -4.10 -8.47 7.48
N MET A 225 -5.15 -7.96 6.87
CA MET A 225 -5.14 -7.48 5.49
C MET A 225 -4.28 -6.21 5.29
N PHE A 226 -4.02 -5.44 6.36
CA PHE A 226 -3.03 -4.37 6.33
C PHE A 226 -1.64 -4.91 5.99
N ALA A 227 -1.25 -6.03 6.60
CA ALA A 227 0.04 -6.67 6.35
C ALA A 227 0.19 -7.18 4.92
N PHE A 228 -0.90 -7.65 4.31
CA PHE A 228 -0.93 -8.05 2.90
C PHE A 228 -1.07 -6.88 1.92
N GLY A 229 -1.17 -5.63 2.39
CA GLY A 229 -1.30 -4.46 1.52
C GLY A 229 -0.08 -4.28 0.63
N GLY A 230 -0.30 -3.89 -0.66
CA GLY A 230 0.80 -3.63 -1.59
C GLY A 230 0.73 -4.41 -2.91
N TRP A 231 0.03 -5.54 -2.97
CA TRP A 231 -0.11 -6.36 -4.17
C TRP A 231 -0.70 -5.60 -5.38
N PHE A 232 -1.47 -4.57 -5.14
CA PHE A 232 -2.08 -3.76 -6.19
C PHE A 232 -1.12 -2.74 -6.81
N TYR A 233 0.03 -2.44 -6.20
CA TYR A 233 0.98 -1.45 -6.74
C TYR A 233 1.53 -1.82 -8.11
N ILE A 234 1.59 -3.13 -8.43
CA ILE A 234 2.02 -3.57 -9.76
C ILE A 234 1.11 -3.01 -10.87
N THR A 235 -0.18 -2.78 -10.59
CA THR A 235 -1.13 -2.23 -11.54
C THR A 235 -1.00 -0.70 -11.75
N PHE A 236 -0.23 -0.01 -10.89
CA PHE A 236 0.08 1.40 -11.10
C PHE A 236 1.19 1.63 -12.14
N VAL A 237 1.97 0.60 -12.42
CA VAL A 237 3.13 0.64 -13.33
C VAL A 237 2.92 -0.26 -14.56
N THR A 238 1.69 -0.58 -14.92
CA THR A 238 1.33 -1.50 -16.02
C THR A 238 2.03 -1.13 -17.33
N GLU A 239 2.13 0.17 -17.65
CA GLU A 239 2.77 0.68 -18.87
C GLU A 239 4.29 0.44 -18.91
N GLU A 240 4.94 0.30 -17.74
CA GLU A 240 6.38 0.07 -17.61
C GLU A 240 6.76 -1.43 -17.65
N ILE A 241 5.76 -2.35 -17.61
CA ILE A 241 5.97 -3.80 -17.57
C ILE A 241 6.14 -4.37 -18.98
N ILE A 242 7.15 -5.21 -19.15
CA ILE A 242 7.37 -6.00 -20.37
C ILE A 242 6.35 -7.15 -20.37
N ASN A 243 5.57 -7.31 -21.46
CA ASN A 243 4.53 -8.31 -21.60
C ASN A 243 3.55 -8.37 -20.39
N PRO A 244 2.82 -7.26 -20.11
CA PRO A 244 2.00 -7.14 -18.91
C PRO A 244 0.91 -8.23 -18.82
N GLU A 245 0.38 -8.69 -19.95
CA GLU A 245 -0.66 -9.72 -20.05
C GLU A 245 -0.23 -11.05 -19.39
N ARG A 246 1.03 -11.42 -19.52
CA ARG A 246 1.60 -12.63 -18.91
C ARG A 246 2.21 -12.34 -17.54
N ASN A 247 2.96 -11.25 -17.44
CA ASN A 247 3.80 -11.01 -16.28
C ASN A 247 3.02 -10.54 -15.04
N ILE A 248 1.92 -9.77 -15.21
CA ILE A 248 1.10 -9.33 -14.07
C ILE A 248 0.47 -10.51 -13.32
N PRO A 249 -0.26 -11.46 -13.99
CA PRO A 249 -0.83 -12.60 -13.28
C PRO A 249 0.21 -13.47 -12.58
N ILE A 250 1.31 -13.79 -13.25
CA ILE A 250 2.38 -14.62 -12.67
C ILE A 250 2.99 -13.92 -11.45
N THR A 251 3.27 -12.63 -11.56
CA THR A 251 3.82 -11.82 -10.46
C THR A 251 2.92 -11.89 -9.23
N VAL A 252 1.63 -11.67 -9.41
CA VAL A 252 0.65 -11.68 -8.32
C VAL A 252 0.57 -13.04 -7.64
N ILE A 253 0.45 -14.12 -8.41
CA ILE A 253 0.33 -15.49 -7.88
C ILE A 253 1.59 -15.87 -7.10
N VAL A 254 2.76 -15.72 -7.70
CA VAL A 254 4.03 -16.11 -7.07
C VAL A 254 4.30 -15.27 -5.81
N SER A 255 4.12 -13.95 -5.91
CA SER A 255 4.42 -13.05 -4.78
C SER A 255 3.49 -13.28 -3.60
N LEU A 256 2.17 -13.37 -3.82
CA LEU A 256 1.22 -13.56 -2.71
C LEU A 256 1.31 -14.94 -2.09
N THR A 257 1.54 -16.00 -2.88
CA THR A 257 1.77 -17.34 -2.33
C THR A 257 3.00 -17.36 -1.43
N PHE A 258 4.11 -16.81 -1.90
CA PHE A 258 5.34 -16.70 -1.12
C PHE A 258 5.12 -15.92 0.18
N VAL A 259 4.50 -14.73 0.08
CA VAL A 259 4.25 -13.88 1.25
C VAL A 259 3.30 -14.54 2.25
N THR A 260 2.24 -15.21 1.79
CA THR A 260 1.30 -15.91 2.69
C THR A 260 2.00 -16.99 3.50
N ILE A 261 2.85 -17.79 2.85
CA ILE A 261 3.65 -18.81 3.55
C ILE A 261 4.59 -18.15 4.57
N CYS A 262 5.33 -17.11 4.17
CA CYS A 262 6.22 -16.39 5.09
C CYS A 262 5.48 -15.82 6.30
N TYR A 263 4.30 -15.23 6.09
CA TYR A 263 3.52 -14.62 7.17
C TYR A 263 2.94 -15.64 8.14
N LEU A 264 2.47 -16.78 7.64
CA LEU A 264 2.03 -17.89 8.49
C LEU A 264 3.19 -18.44 9.33
N LEU A 265 4.35 -18.70 8.72
CA LEU A 265 5.53 -19.18 9.43
C LEU A 265 6.02 -18.16 10.47
N THR A 266 6.00 -16.87 10.17
CA THR A 266 6.39 -15.82 11.11
C THR A 266 5.44 -15.79 12.33
N ASN A 267 4.13 -15.89 12.11
CA ASN A 267 3.17 -15.90 13.21
C ASN A 267 3.25 -17.19 14.04
N VAL A 268 3.44 -18.34 13.40
CA VAL A 268 3.74 -19.61 14.12
C VAL A 268 4.99 -19.44 14.98
N SER A 269 6.05 -18.81 14.45
CA SER A 269 7.28 -18.53 15.21
C SER A 269 7.01 -17.63 16.42
N TYR A 270 6.24 -16.57 16.27
CA TYR A 270 5.86 -15.71 17.40
C TYR A 270 5.10 -16.49 18.47
N TYR A 271 4.08 -17.28 18.09
CA TYR A 271 3.27 -18.05 19.02
C TYR A 271 4.03 -19.25 19.66
N THR A 272 5.08 -19.75 19.03
CA THR A 272 5.94 -20.77 19.62
C THR A 272 6.73 -20.22 20.79
N VAL A 273 7.25 -19.01 20.69
CA VAL A 273 8.16 -18.42 21.68
C VAL A 273 7.41 -17.56 22.69
N LEU A 274 6.44 -16.77 22.25
CA LEU A 274 5.72 -15.78 23.07
C LEU A 274 4.36 -16.29 23.50
N THR A 275 4.01 -16.06 24.76
CA THR A 275 2.65 -16.27 25.26
C THR A 275 1.67 -15.24 24.70
N THR A 276 0.37 -15.56 24.71
CA THR A 276 -0.69 -14.62 24.29
C THR A 276 -0.60 -13.29 25.05
N ASN A 277 -0.33 -13.32 26.37
CA ASN A 277 -0.26 -12.12 27.19
C ASN A 277 0.96 -11.26 26.80
N GLU A 278 2.12 -11.85 26.54
CA GLU A 278 3.32 -11.12 26.12
C GLU A 278 3.11 -10.42 24.77
N ILE A 279 2.44 -11.07 23.81
CA ILE A 279 2.12 -10.43 22.53
C ILE A 279 1.14 -9.26 22.72
N LEU A 280 0.11 -9.41 23.57
CA LEU A 280 -0.89 -8.38 23.80
C LEU A 280 -0.35 -7.19 24.58
N THR A 281 0.61 -7.39 25.47
CA THR A 281 1.25 -6.31 26.25
C THR A 281 2.41 -5.66 25.51
N SER A 282 3.04 -6.39 24.57
CA SER A 282 4.17 -5.88 23.79
C SER A 282 3.77 -4.68 22.92
N GLU A 283 4.62 -3.67 22.90
CA GLU A 283 4.50 -2.54 21.96
C GLU A 283 5.23 -2.80 20.63
N ALA A 284 6.16 -3.76 20.60
CA ALA A 284 6.93 -4.17 19.44
C ALA A 284 7.21 -5.69 19.49
N VAL A 285 6.27 -6.48 18.94
CA VAL A 285 6.27 -7.95 19.06
C VAL A 285 7.58 -8.60 18.59
N ALA A 286 8.18 -8.11 17.51
CA ALA A 286 9.45 -8.63 17.01
C ALA A 286 10.63 -8.35 17.96
N VAL A 287 10.59 -7.25 18.73
CA VAL A 287 11.61 -6.97 19.78
C VAL A 287 11.47 -7.95 20.91
N THR A 288 10.25 -8.10 21.46
CA THR A 288 9.95 -9.03 22.54
C THR A 288 10.34 -10.48 22.15
N PHE A 289 10.07 -10.89 20.91
CA PHE A 289 10.52 -12.17 20.38
C PHE A 289 12.06 -12.30 20.38
N ALA A 290 12.73 -11.24 19.94
CA ALA A 290 14.19 -11.21 19.88
C ALA A 290 14.84 -11.25 21.27
N ASP A 291 14.26 -10.56 22.24
CA ASP A 291 14.73 -10.55 23.64
C ASP A 291 14.69 -11.95 24.26
N GLN A 292 13.68 -12.76 23.92
CA GLN A 292 13.57 -14.15 24.44
C GLN A 292 14.41 -15.17 23.66
N THR A 293 14.75 -14.89 22.41
CA THR A 293 15.48 -15.85 21.55
C THR A 293 16.97 -15.52 21.40
N LEU A 294 17.30 -14.24 21.34
CA LEU A 294 18.65 -13.73 21.03
C LEU A 294 19.01 -12.53 21.88
N GLU A 295 18.97 -12.66 23.19
CA GLU A 295 19.13 -11.61 24.18
C GLU A 295 20.22 -10.55 23.84
N LYS A 296 21.39 -11.00 23.35
CA LYS A 296 22.52 -10.13 22.99
C LYS A 296 22.37 -9.43 21.63
N ILE A 297 21.53 -9.93 20.74
CA ILE A 297 21.39 -9.45 19.33
C ILE A 297 20.00 -8.87 19.08
N SER A 298 19.15 -8.79 20.10
CA SER A 298 17.82 -8.19 20.03
C SER A 298 17.80 -6.80 19.38
N PRO A 299 18.72 -5.85 19.68
CA PRO A 299 18.76 -4.56 19.00
C PRO A 299 18.93 -4.64 17.48
N LEU A 300 19.61 -5.69 16.98
CA LEU A 300 19.78 -5.88 15.54
C LEU A 300 18.44 -6.16 14.83
N ILE A 301 17.60 -7.01 15.43
CA ILE A 301 16.26 -7.29 14.86
C ILE A 301 15.41 -6.01 14.84
N SER A 302 15.45 -5.21 15.89
CA SER A 302 14.75 -3.92 15.94
C SER A 302 15.18 -2.98 14.83
N ILE A 303 16.48 -2.86 14.58
CA ILE A 303 17.03 -2.03 13.51
C ILE A 303 16.58 -2.58 12.14
N LEU A 304 16.63 -3.89 11.92
CA LEU A 304 16.19 -4.51 10.67
C LEU A 304 14.70 -4.27 10.41
N VAL A 305 13.86 -4.34 11.44
CA VAL A 305 12.42 -4.03 11.34
C VAL A 305 12.20 -2.53 11.06
N ALA A 306 12.91 -1.64 11.76
CA ALA A 306 12.86 -0.21 11.48
C ALA A 306 13.26 0.09 10.02
N MET A 307 14.32 -0.53 9.51
CA MET A 307 14.73 -0.42 8.10
C MET A 307 13.66 -0.98 7.14
N SER A 308 12.96 -2.05 7.53
CA SER A 308 11.82 -2.58 6.77
C SER A 308 10.68 -1.56 6.68
N CYS A 309 10.34 -0.90 7.78
CA CYS A 309 9.35 0.18 7.81
C CYS A 309 9.77 1.35 6.92
N PHE A 310 11.03 1.76 7.00
CA PHE A 310 11.59 2.84 6.18
C PHE A 310 11.51 2.51 4.68
N GLY A 311 11.85 1.27 4.28
CA GLY A 311 11.70 0.81 2.91
C GLY A 311 10.24 0.79 2.43
N ALA A 312 9.29 0.38 3.30
CA ALA A 312 7.87 0.40 2.97
C ALA A 312 7.34 1.83 2.77
N LEU A 313 7.78 2.77 3.59
CA LEU A 313 7.48 4.20 3.43
C LEU A 313 8.01 4.75 2.12
N ASN A 314 9.27 4.47 1.79
CA ASN A 314 9.90 4.93 0.55
C ASN A 314 9.11 4.44 -0.68
N GLY A 315 8.80 3.15 -0.76
CA GLY A 315 8.00 2.58 -1.86
C GLY A 315 6.59 3.15 -1.93
N GLY A 316 5.93 3.33 -0.79
CA GLY A 316 4.59 3.91 -0.68
C GLY A 316 4.52 5.36 -1.17
N ILE A 317 5.47 6.20 -0.77
CA ILE A 317 5.57 7.62 -1.19
C ILE A 317 5.87 7.71 -2.68
N PHE A 318 6.79 6.88 -3.18
CA PHE A 318 7.12 6.80 -4.59
C PHE A 318 5.90 6.46 -5.46
N ALA A 319 5.13 5.43 -5.09
CA ALA A 319 3.93 5.02 -5.83
C ALA A 319 2.81 6.06 -5.76
N SER A 320 2.59 6.69 -4.59
CA SER A 320 1.53 7.68 -4.40
C SER A 320 1.74 8.96 -5.20
N SER A 321 2.98 9.41 -5.33
CA SER A 321 3.28 10.60 -6.14
C SER A 321 2.92 10.41 -7.62
N ARG A 322 3.09 9.19 -8.16
CA ARG A 322 2.70 8.86 -9.55
C ARG A 322 1.19 8.84 -9.75
N MET A 323 0.44 8.32 -8.77
CA MET A 323 -1.03 8.34 -8.87
C MET A 323 -1.60 9.76 -8.85
N LEU A 324 -1.05 10.63 -8.00
CA LEU A 324 -1.40 12.06 -7.99
C LEU A 324 -1.11 12.74 -9.33
N PHE A 325 0.06 12.44 -9.87
CA PHE A 325 0.47 12.93 -11.17
C PHE A 325 -0.53 12.54 -12.27
N VAL A 326 -0.92 11.26 -12.34
CA VAL A 326 -1.91 10.76 -13.31
C VAL A 326 -3.28 11.42 -13.09
N ALA A 327 -3.75 11.48 -11.85
CA ALA A 327 -5.05 12.09 -11.52
C ALA A 327 -5.12 13.59 -11.90
N SER A 328 -4.01 14.30 -11.71
CA SER A 328 -3.88 15.69 -12.11
C SER A 328 -3.85 15.83 -13.64
N ARG A 329 -3.17 14.93 -14.35
CA ARG A 329 -3.14 14.86 -15.81
C ARG A 329 -4.53 14.63 -16.41
N GLU A 330 -5.35 13.80 -15.77
CA GLU A 330 -6.75 13.56 -16.18
C GLU A 330 -7.72 14.69 -15.77
N GLY A 331 -7.24 15.77 -15.16
CA GLY A 331 -8.04 16.93 -14.77
C GLY A 331 -8.88 16.74 -13.51
N HIS A 332 -8.70 15.64 -12.77
CA HIS A 332 -9.41 15.36 -11.52
C HIS A 332 -8.70 15.90 -10.27
N TRP A 333 -7.53 16.51 -10.44
CA TRP A 333 -6.75 17.15 -9.38
C TRP A 333 -6.09 18.45 -9.90
N PRO A 334 -5.71 19.39 -9.03
CA PRO A 334 -5.08 20.64 -9.48
C PRO A 334 -3.83 20.41 -10.35
N ASN A 335 -3.69 21.15 -11.43
CA ASN A 335 -2.60 20.99 -12.41
C ASN A 335 -1.19 21.05 -11.83
N LEU A 336 -1.01 21.72 -10.68
CA LEU A 336 0.28 21.79 -9.98
C LEU A 336 0.89 20.41 -9.68
N PHE A 337 0.03 19.43 -9.42
CA PHE A 337 0.48 18.08 -9.05
C PHE A 337 0.96 17.22 -10.22
N SER A 338 0.64 17.63 -11.47
CA SER A 338 1.17 17.01 -12.68
C SER A 338 2.51 17.62 -13.14
N MET A 339 3.10 18.51 -12.33
CA MET A 339 4.35 19.18 -12.66
C MET A 339 5.56 18.45 -12.10
N ILE A 340 6.66 18.56 -12.86
CA ILE A 340 7.91 17.87 -12.61
C ILE A 340 9.02 18.91 -12.42
N HIS A 341 9.91 18.70 -11.47
CA HIS A 341 11.07 19.56 -11.23
C HIS A 341 12.06 19.47 -12.42
N ILE A 342 12.47 20.62 -12.94
CA ILE A 342 13.25 20.77 -14.19
C ILE A 342 14.55 19.97 -14.18
N ARG A 343 15.30 20.02 -13.08
CA ARG A 343 16.64 19.39 -12.99
C ARG A 343 16.62 17.96 -12.45
N ARG A 344 15.64 17.63 -11.58
CA ARG A 344 15.62 16.37 -10.83
C ARG A 344 14.62 15.35 -11.39
N HIS A 345 13.73 15.78 -12.27
CA HIS A 345 12.68 14.96 -12.88
C HIS A 345 11.80 14.24 -11.85
N THR A 346 11.56 14.88 -10.69
CA THR A 346 10.75 14.35 -9.60
C THR A 346 9.44 15.14 -9.48
N PRO A 347 8.30 14.52 -9.12
CA PRO A 347 7.02 15.19 -8.92
C PRO A 347 6.99 15.91 -7.55
N LEU A 348 7.82 16.95 -7.41
CA LEU A 348 8.08 17.68 -6.18
C LEU A 348 6.80 18.21 -5.48
N PRO A 349 5.82 18.82 -6.19
CA PRO A 349 4.60 19.31 -5.53
C PRO A 349 3.78 18.19 -4.90
N ALA A 350 3.68 17.03 -5.58
CA ALA A 350 2.95 15.87 -5.09
C ALA A 350 3.57 15.31 -3.80
N LEU A 351 4.90 15.34 -3.69
CA LEU A 351 5.63 14.88 -2.50
C LEU A 351 5.45 15.83 -1.31
N LEU A 352 5.60 17.14 -1.53
CA LEU A 352 5.60 18.12 -0.44
C LEU A 352 4.20 18.38 0.14
N LEU A 353 3.16 18.38 -0.68
CA LEU A 353 1.80 18.69 -0.22
C LEU A 353 1.15 17.59 0.64
N MET A 354 1.72 16.37 0.63
CA MET A 354 1.31 15.30 1.54
C MET A 354 1.82 15.49 2.97
N MET A 355 2.94 16.20 3.18
CA MET A 355 3.59 16.32 4.49
C MET A 355 2.69 16.87 5.60
N PRO A 356 1.95 17.99 5.43
CA PRO A 356 1.14 18.55 6.50
C PRO A 356 0.09 17.57 7.02
N LEU A 357 -0.54 16.79 6.12
CA LEU A 357 -1.55 15.79 6.49
C LEU A 357 -0.91 14.62 7.25
N VAL A 358 0.27 14.17 6.84
CA VAL A 358 1.00 13.11 7.54
C VAL A 358 1.41 13.56 8.94
N PHE A 359 1.95 14.77 9.10
CA PHE A 359 2.28 15.32 10.42
C PHE A 359 1.07 15.45 11.33
N LEU A 360 -0.08 15.90 10.78
CA LEU A 360 -1.33 15.96 11.52
C LEU A 360 -1.72 14.56 12.04
N MET A 361 -1.68 13.55 11.16
CA MET A 361 -2.03 12.16 11.51
C MET A 361 -1.06 11.57 12.55
N ILE A 362 0.25 11.82 12.47
CA ILE A 362 1.23 11.40 13.48
C ILE A 362 0.96 12.08 14.83
N SER A 363 0.55 13.35 14.81
CA SER A 363 0.34 14.13 16.03
C SER A 363 -0.90 13.69 16.81
N ILE A 364 -2.01 13.42 16.09
CA ILE A 364 -3.33 13.16 16.68
C ILE A 364 -3.53 11.66 16.93
N GLY A 365 -3.13 10.81 15.98
CA GLY A 365 -3.49 9.40 15.97
C GLY A 365 -2.57 8.50 16.79
N ASP A 366 -3.11 7.36 17.17
CA ASP A 366 -2.39 6.16 17.54
C ASP A 366 -2.39 5.17 16.38
N LEU A 367 -1.49 4.17 16.42
CA LEU A 367 -1.26 3.24 15.32
C LEU A 367 -2.53 2.47 14.92
N TYR A 368 -3.23 1.88 15.88
CA TYR A 368 -4.41 1.04 15.61
C TYR A 368 -5.66 1.86 15.29
N GLY A 369 -5.85 3.00 15.95
CA GLY A 369 -6.93 3.94 15.64
C GLY A 369 -6.84 4.46 14.21
N LEU A 370 -5.64 4.85 13.78
CA LEU A 370 -5.41 5.28 12.40
C LEU A 370 -5.64 4.14 11.39
N LEU A 371 -5.24 2.91 11.73
CA LEU A 371 -5.45 1.74 10.89
C LEU A 371 -6.94 1.48 10.66
N ASN A 372 -7.74 1.48 11.71
CA ASN A 372 -9.19 1.30 11.62
C ASN A 372 -9.86 2.44 10.84
N PHE A 373 -9.46 3.68 11.13
CA PHE A 373 -9.98 4.90 10.52
C PHE A 373 -9.97 4.88 8.99
N TYR A 374 -8.86 4.50 8.36
CA TYR A 374 -8.79 4.53 6.89
C TYR A 374 -9.16 3.20 6.22
N SER A 375 -9.14 2.09 6.96
CA SER A 375 -9.38 0.75 6.40
C SER A 375 -10.77 0.63 5.77
N PHE A 376 -11.79 1.25 6.38
CA PHE A 376 -13.15 1.32 5.83
C PHE A 376 -13.14 1.74 4.35
N SER A 377 -12.65 2.94 4.08
CA SER A 377 -12.66 3.49 2.71
C SER A 377 -11.78 2.68 1.77
N ARG A 378 -10.62 2.21 2.25
CA ARG A 378 -9.73 1.38 1.45
C ARG A 378 -10.43 0.12 0.95
N TRP A 379 -11.07 -0.65 1.84
CA TRP A 379 -11.71 -1.90 1.49
C TRP A 379 -13.02 -1.70 0.72
N LEU A 380 -13.77 -0.64 1.03
CA LEU A 380 -14.94 -0.25 0.25
C LEU A 380 -14.60 -0.07 -1.23
N PHE A 381 -13.59 0.72 -1.53
CA PHE A 381 -13.22 0.99 -2.91
C PHE A 381 -12.56 -0.22 -3.61
N MET A 382 -11.85 -1.08 -2.88
CA MET A 382 -11.36 -2.35 -3.44
C MET A 382 -12.53 -3.25 -3.84
N GLY A 383 -13.56 -3.36 -3.01
CA GLY A 383 -14.79 -4.05 -3.34
C GLY A 383 -15.50 -3.43 -4.56
N LEU A 384 -15.59 -2.10 -4.62
CA LEU A 384 -16.19 -1.40 -5.76
C LEU A 384 -15.43 -1.62 -7.08
N VAL A 385 -14.10 -1.70 -7.05
CA VAL A 385 -13.30 -2.03 -8.26
C VAL A 385 -13.64 -3.43 -8.77
N THR A 386 -13.80 -4.41 -7.89
CA THR A 386 -14.14 -5.78 -8.30
C THR A 386 -15.61 -5.92 -8.73
N ILE A 387 -16.54 -5.15 -8.15
CA ILE A 387 -17.89 -5.00 -8.68
C ILE A 387 -17.84 -4.34 -10.06
N GLY A 388 -17.01 -3.34 -10.25
CA GLY A 388 -16.76 -2.71 -11.55
C GLY A 388 -16.27 -3.71 -12.60
N LEU A 389 -15.39 -4.65 -12.23
CA LEU A 389 -14.97 -5.73 -13.13
C LEU A 389 -16.17 -6.59 -13.58
N ILE A 390 -17.06 -6.95 -12.66
CA ILE A 390 -18.25 -7.77 -12.97
C ILE A 390 -19.17 -7.02 -13.95
N ILE A 391 -19.46 -5.76 -13.65
CA ILE A 391 -20.30 -4.90 -14.52
C ILE A 391 -19.65 -4.68 -15.88
N HIS A 392 -18.34 -4.42 -15.91
CA HIS A 392 -17.60 -4.22 -17.17
C HIS A 392 -17.58 -5.47 -18.05
N ARG A 393 -17.57 -6.67 -17.44
CA ARG A 393 -17.70 -7.92 -18.20
C ARG A 393 -19.08 -8.10 -18.84
N GLN A 394 -20.13 -7.64 -18.16
CA GLN A 394 -21.51 -7.70 -18.68
C GLN A 394 -21.74 -6.67 -19.79
N LYS A 395 -21.17 -5.45 -19.63
CA LYS A 395 -21.33 -4.37 -20.62
C LYS A 395 -20.50 -4.59 -21.89
N HIS A 396 -19.34 -5.21 -21.77
CA HIS A 396 -18.39 -5.43 -22.88
C HIS A 396 -17.98 -6.89 -22.97
N PRO A 397 -18.90 -7.81 -23.39
CA PRO A 397 -18.64 -9.24 -23.47
C PRO A 397 -17.58 -9.59 -24.53
N ASP A 398 -17.51 -8.81 -25.61
CA ASP A 398 -16.65 -9.06 -26.78
C ASP A 398 -15.21 -8.54 -26.61
N LEU A 399 -14.92 -7.85 -25.50
CA LEU A 399 -13.60 -7.30 -25.29
C LEU A 399 -12.57 -8.42 -25.03
N PRO A 400 -11.45 -8.46 -25.77
CA PRO A 400 -10.42 -9.47 -25.55
C PRO A 400 -9.81 -9.36 -24.16
N ARG A 401 -9.81 -10.46 -23.41
CA ARG A 401 -9.28 -10.57 -22.05
C ARG A 401 -8.16 -11.60 -22.02
N PRO A 402 -6.89 -11.19 -22.12
CA PRO A 402 -5.76 -12.10 -22.12
C PRO A 402 -5.69 -12.97 -20.86
N PHE A 403 -6.10 -12.42 -19.73
CA PHE A 403 -6.23 -13.12 -18.45
C PHE A 403 -7.63 -12.93 -17.90
N LYS A 404 -8.41 -14.01 -17.82
CA LYS A 404 -9.81 -13.99 -17.37
C LYS A 404 -10.00 -14.90 -16.16
N VAL A 405 -10.32 -14.32 -15.00
CA VAL A 405 -10.61 -15.09 -13.78
C VAL A 405 -12.06 -15.61 -13.77
N PRO A 406 -12.36 -16.78 -13.15
CA PRO A 406 -13.73 -17.19 -12.89
C PRO A 406 -14.50 -16.13 -12.10
N LEU A 407 -15.77 -15.86 -12.46
CA LEU A 407 -16.59 -14.83 -11.82
C LEU A 407 -16.78 -15.03 -10.32
N ILE A 408 -16.66 -16.25 -9.83
CA ILE A 408 -16.76 -16.55 -8.40
C ILE A 408 -15.70 -15.79 -7.57
N ILE A 409 -14.49 -15.60 -8.14
CA ILE A 409 -13.38 -14.91 -7.44
C ILE A 409 -13.70 -13.44 -7.14
N PRO A 410 -14.05 -12.59 -8.14
CA PRO A 410 -14.42 -11.21 -7.86
C PRO A 410 -15.71 -11.08 -7.05
N ILE A 411 -16.68 -12.02 -7.18
CA ILE A 411 -17.89 -12.03 -6.36
C ILE A 411 -17.55 -12.29 -4.91
N VAL A 412 -16.78 -13.33 -4.59
CA VAL A 412 -16.35 -13.66 -3.23
C VAL A 412 -15.57 -12.49 -2.62
N PHE A 413 -14.61 -11.92 -3.34
CA PHE A 413 -13.83 -10.79 -2.85
C PHE A 413 -14.70 -9.56 -2.56
N SER A 414 -15.60 -9.18 -3.49
CA SER A 414 -16.51 -8.04 -3.31
C SER A 414 -17.43 -8.24 -2.12
N THR A 415 -18.04 -9.43 -2.00
CA THR A 415 -18.95 -9.75 -0.89
C THR A 415 -18.24 -9.69 0.45
N MET A 416 -17.02 -10.24 0.55
CA MET A 416 -16.22 -10.19 1.77
C MET A 416 -15.80 -8.77 2.11
N CYS A 417 -15.40 -7.94 1.13
CA CYS A 417 -15.08 -6.54 1.38
C CYS A 417 -16.29 -5.77 1.92
N LEU A 418 -17.47 -5.94 1.32
CA LEU A 418 -18.69 -5.28 1.79
C LEU A 418 -19.12 -5.79 3.17
N PHE A 419 -18.98 -7.08 3.44
CA PHE A 419 -19.26 -7.66 4.76
C PHE A 419 -18.33 -7.07 5.82
N ILE A 420 -17.01 -7.05 5.59
CA ILE A 420 -16.03 -6.49 6.52
C ILE A 420 -16.31 -5.01 6.76
N VAL A 421 -16.62 -4.25 5.71
CA VAL A 421 -16.97 -2.82 5.80
C VAL A 421 -18.25 -2.60 6.61
N GLY A 422 -19.31 -3.38 6.35
CA GLY A 422 -20.57 -3.29 7.09
C GLY A 422 -20.42 -3.63 8.56
N MET A 423 -19.70 -4.70 8.87
CA MET A 423 -19.46 -5.11 10.25
C MET A 423 -18.54 -4.14 11.00
N SER A 424 -17.61 -3.47 10.32
CA SER A 424 -16.75 -2.46 10.97
C SER A 424 -17.50 -1.21 11.41
N LEU A 425 -18.56 -0.84 10.70
CA LEU A 425 -19.48 0.21 11.16
C LEU A 425 -20.15 -0.13 12.49
N TYR A 426 -20.38 -1.42 12.73
CA TYR A 426 -20.94 -1.91 14.01
C TYR A 426 -19.87 -1.99 15.11
N SER A 427 -18.67 -2.51 14.78
CA SER A 427 -17.60 -2.78 15.76
C SER A 427 -16.87 -1.50 16.22
N ASP A 428 -16.66 -0.54 15.32
CA ASP A 428 -15.98 0.73 15.59
C ASP A 428 -16.69 1.87 14.84
N PRO A 429 -17.89 2.29 15.34
CA PRO A 429 -18.73 3.26 14.64
C PRO A 429 -18.10 4.65 14.55
N VAL A 430 -17.24 5.03 15.51
CA VAL A 430 -16.65 6.38 15.55
C VAL A 430 -15.59 6.53 14.46
N ASN A 431 -14.56 5.71 14.48
CA ASN A 431 -13.46 5.81 13.51
C ASN A 431 -13.94 5.51 12.09
N THR A 432 -14.78 4.47 11.94
CA THR A 432 -15.36 4.11 10.64
C THR A 432 -16.32 5.19 10.12
N GLY A 433 -17.15 5.76 11.00
CA GLY A 433 -18.08 6.85 10.65
C GLY A 433 -17.37 8.12 10.21
N ILE A 434 -16.30 8.52 10.90
CA ILE A 434 -15.48 9.67 10.48
C ILE A 434 -14.86 9.40 9.11
N GLY A 435 -14.33 8.20 8.88
CA GLY A 435 -13.79 7.79 7.57
C GLY A 435 -14.84 7.86 6.45
N CYS A 436 -16.07 7.44 6.73
CA CYS A 436 -17.20 7.53 5.82
C CYS A 436 -17.54 8.99 5.49
N LEU A 437 -17.66 9.86 6.49
CA LEU A 437 -17.96 11.27 6.31
C LEU A 437 -16.88 11.99 5.49
N ILE A 438 -15.61 11.73 5.75
CA ILE A 438 -14.50 12.30 4.97
C ILE A 438 -14.56 11.80 3.52
N THR A 439 -14.86 10.52 3.29
CA THR A 439 -15.01 9.99 1.94
C THR A 439 -16.18 10.70 1.20
N LEU A 440 -17.34 10.83 1.84
CA LEU A 440 -18.51 11.48 1.26
C LEU A 440 -18.33 12.98 1.07
N SER A 441 -17.49 13.65 1.86
CA SER A 441 -17.16 15.07 1.67
C SER A 441 -16.51 15.36 0.29
N GLY A 442 -16.02 14.35 -0.39
CA GLY A 442 -15.58 14.46 -1.78
C GLY A 442 -16.71 14.72 -2.78
N LEU A 443 -17.97 14.36 -2.49
CA LEU A 443 -19.10 14.60 -3.38
C LEU A 443 -19.31 16.09 -3.67
N PRO A 444 -19.51 16.97 -2.66
CA PRO A 444 -19.65 18.40 -2.93
C PRO A 444 -18.43 18.97 -3.65
N VAL A 445 -17.21 18.52 -3.32
CA VAL A 445 -16.00 18.97 -4.01
C VAL A 445 -16.05 18.58 -5.49
N TYR A 446 -16.43 17.34 -5.81
CA TYR A 446 -16.57 16.88 -7.19
C TYR A 446 -17.55 17.75 -8.00
N TYR A 447 -18.75 17.98 -7.46
CA TYR A 447 -19.77 18.76 -8.16
C TYR A 447 -19.40 20.24 -8.30
N LEU A 448 -18.66 20.81 -7.35
CA LEU A 448 -18.25 22.21 -7.40
C LEU A 448 -17.03 22.45 -8.30
N THR A 449 -16.10 21.49 -8.38
CA THR A 449 -14.81 21.72 -9.06
C THR A 449 -14.71 21.05 -10.43
N ILE A 450 -15.31 19.85 -10.60
CA ILE A 450 -15.10 19.03 -11.80
C ILE A 450 -16.34 18.98 -12.68
N HIS A 451 -17.50 18.67 -12.11
CA HIS A 451 -18.72 18.40 -12.88
C HIS A 451 -19.20 19.63 -13.70
N LYS A 452 -19.11 20.84 -13.15
CA LYS A 452 -19.63 22.05 -13.81
C LYS A 452 -18.67 22.64 -14.84
N GLN A 453 -17.44 22.20 -14.94
CA GLN A 453 -16.37 22.78 -15.78
C GLN A 453 -16.24 24.33 -15.70
N GLN A 454 -17.08 24.96 -14.93
CA GLN A 454 -17.17 26.39 -14.70
C GLN A 454 -16.84 26.69 -13.24
N GLN A 455 -15.56 26.57 -12.92
CA GLN A 455 -15.10 27.13 -11.65
C GLN A 455 -15.41 28.63 -11.64
N PRO A 456 -15.90 29.19 -10.51
CA PRO A 456 -16.06 30.65 -10.38
C PRO A 456 -14.78 31.36 -10.79
N GLN A 457 -14.88 32.41 -11.58
CA GLN A 457 -13.73 33.11 -12.16
C GLN A 457 -12.69 33.45 -11.10
N ARG A 458 -13.11 33.92 -9.92
CA ARG A 458 -12.20 34.18 -8.77
C ARG A 458 -11.43 32.97 -8.30
N MET A 459 -12.05 31.79 -8.21
CA MET A 459 -11.35 30.55 -7.81
C MET A 459 -10.32 30.15 -8.85
N ARG A 460 -10.61 30.31 -10.13
CA ARG A 460 -9.68 30.01 -11.22
C ARG A 460 -8.50 30.98 -11.22
N GLU A 461 -8.72 32.25 -10.96
CA GLU A 461 -7.66 33.27 -10.83
C GLU A 461 -6.75 32.98 -9.64
N ILE A 462 -7.31 32.67 -8.47
CA ILE A 462 -6.55 32.29 -7.27
C ILE A 462 -5.76 31.02 -7.52
N SER A 463 -6.36 29.99 -8.11
CA SER A 463 -5.70 28.73 -8.44
C SER A 463 -4.53 28.93 -9.40
N ASN A 464 -4.73 29.73 -10.46
CA ASN A 464 -3.67 30.05 -11.43
C ASN A 464 -2.54 30.85 -10.78
N PHE A 465 -2.87 31.84 -9.95
CA PHE A 465 -1.87 32.63 -9.22
C PHE A 465 -1.04 31.77 -8.26
N LEU A 466 -1.69 30.89 -7.49
CA LEU A 466 -1.00 29.94 -6.61
C LEU A 466 -0.14 28.97 -7.40
N THR A 467 -0.66 28.45 -8.51
CA THR A 467 0.07 27.54 -9.39
C THR A 467 1.33 28.21 -9.94
N LEU A 468 1.23 29.43 -10.47
CA LEU A 468 2.37 30.19 -10.98
C LEU A 468 3.42 30.47 -9.89
N LYS A 469 2.98 30.90 -8.70
CA LYS A 469 3.93 31.10 -7.57
C LYS A 469 4.65 29.82 -7.17
N MET A 470 3.91 28.69 -7.09
CA MET A 470 4.49 27.39 -6.75
C MET A 470 5.39 26.86 -7.86
N GLN A 471 5.09 27.10 -9.14
CA GLN A 471 5.97 26.76 -10.26
C GLN A 471 7.33 27.43 -10.14
N VAL A 472 7.34 28.73 -9.85
CA VAL A 472 8.58 29.51 -9.69
C VAL A 472 9.33 29.06 -8.43
N LEU A 473 8.62 28.87 -7.30
CA LEU A 473 9.23 28.49 -6.02
C LEU A 473 9.87 27.09 -6.07
N MET A 474 9.21 26.15 -6.75
CA MET A 474 9.62 24.74 -6.79
C MET A 474 10.40 24.40 -8.06
N GLU A 475 10.63 25.32 -8.98
CA GLU A 475 11.26 25.08 -10.29
C GLU A 475 10.60 23.89 -11.03
N VAL A 476 9.27 23.90 -11.16
CA VAL A 476 8.50 22.80 -11.79
C VAL A 476 7.80 23.26 -13.06
N ILE A 477 7.71 22.34 -14.04
CA ILE A 477 7.03 22.59 -15.33
C ILE A 477 6.04 21.46 -15.62
N PRO A 478 4.98 21.72 -16.43
CA PRO A 478 4.13 20.67 -16.97
C PRO A 478 4.92 19.71 -17.84
N GLN A 479 4.53 18.44 -17.90
CA GLN A 479 5.14 17.48 -18.81
C GLN A 479 4.84 17.83 -20.27
N GLU A 480 5.85 17.87 -21.12
CA GLU A 480 5.75 18.33 -22.52
C GLU A 480 5.15 17.28 -23.47
N ILE A 481 5.26 15.98 -23.14
CA ILE A 481 4.83 14.88 -24.00
C ILE A 481 3.89 13.94 -23.25
N LYS A 482 2.68 13.74 -23.81
CA LYS A 482 1.76 12.71 -23.33
C LYS A 482 2.27 11.34 -23.79
N THR A 483 2.62 10.49 -22.83
CA THR A 483 2.91 9.07 -23.08
C THR A 483 1.60 8.29 -23.06
N TYR A 484 1.16 7.84 -24.22
CA TYR A 484 0.08 6.86 -24.38
C TYR A 484 0.68 5.54 -24.84
#